data_c6d684637ea38bcc303633a9b3e07bc9
#
_entry.id   c6d684637ea38bcc303633a9b3e07bc9
#
_cell.length_a   1.000
_cell.length_b   1.000
_cell.length_c   1.000
_cell.angle_alpha   90.00
_cell.angle_beta   90.00
_cell.angle_gamma   90.00
#
_symmetry.space_group_name_H-M   'P 1'
#
loop_
_entity.id
_entity.type
_entity.pdbx_description
1 polymer ?
#
loop_
_entity_poly.entity_id
_entity_poly.type
_entity_poly.pdbx_seq_one_letter_code
_entity_poly.pdbx_strand_id
1 'polypeptide(L)'
;MHKETYDKLLDSVRKHEGYRNKVYLDTLNKRTVGVGHLCVEDFWEDGKEYEESFLMDILQKDLQSAIDGAEDLINNCPSGNKANISDDAKIIIIEMIFQLGKTGVSKFRNMWKALQQDPPNYEEASIQMLDSRWAKQTPNRAKEMASHMAECVV
;
A
#
# COMPACT_ATOMS: atom_id res chain seq x y z
N MET A 1 -9.13 -12.64 4.29
CA MET A 1 -9.65 -11.27 4.52
C MET A 1 -11.16 -11.27 4.31
N HIS A 2 -11.89 -10.62 5.20
CA HIS A 2 -13.33 -10.49 5.05
C HIS A 2 -13.67 -9.64 3.83
N LYS A 3 -14.81 -9.95 3.19
CA LYS A 3 -15.25 -9.24 1.99
C LYS A 3 -15.40 -7.74 2.24
N GLU A 4 -15.96 -7.33 3.37
CA GLU A 4 -16.13 -5.91 3.70
C GLU A 4 -14.79 -5.17 3.78
N THR A 5 -13.78 -5.80 4.38
CA THR A 5 -12.44 -5.25 4.46
C THR A 5 -11.80 -5.15 3.08
N TYR A 6 -11.98 -6.18 2.26
CA TYR A 6 -11.49 -6.17 0.87
C TYR A 6 -12.14 -5.06 0.05
N ASP A 7 -13.46 -4.89 0.18
CA ASP A 7 -14.19 -3.84 -0.55
C ASP A 7 -13.72 -2.44 -0.13
N LYS A 8 -13.48 -2.21 1.15
CA LYS A 8 -12.89 -0.96 1.66
C LYS A 8 -11.51 -0.71 1.06
N LEU A 9 -10.67 -1.74 1.04
CA LEU A 9 -9.33 -1.66 0.46
C LEU A 9 -9.39 -1.32 -1.01
N LEU A 10 -10.25 -2.02 -1.78
CA LEU A 10 -10.41 -1.79 -3.21
C LEU A 10 -10.85 -0.36 -3.49
N ASP A 11 -11.86 0.14 -2.77
CA ASP A 11 -12.34 1.51 -2.94
C ASP A 11 -11.26 2.54 -2.62
N SER A 12 -10.51 2.34 -1.55
CA SER A 12 -9.42 3.24 -1.16
C SER A 12 -8.30 3.28 -2.20
N VAL A 13 -7.88 2.12 -2.70
CA VAL A 13 -6.83 2.03 -3.72
C VAL A 13 -7.27 2.71 -5.00
N ARG A 14 -8.50 2.45 -5.47
CA ARG A 14 -9.03 3.08 -6.68
C ARG A 14 -9.12 4.60 -6.53
N LYS A 15 -9.56 5.08 -5.38
CA LYS A 15 -9.66 6.52 -5.10
C LYS A 15 -8.29 7.20 -5.15
N HIS A 16 -7.27 6.58 -4.58
CA HIS A 16 -5.95 7.18 -4.45
C HIS A 16 -5.09 7.02 -5.71
N GLU A 17 -5.15 5.86 -6.36
CA GLU A 17 -4.36 5.59 -7.57
C GLU A 17 -5.03 6.11 -8.84
N GLY A 18 -6.34 6.27 -8.85
CA GLY A 18 -7.12 6.61 -10.03
C GLY A 18 -7.19 5.46 -11.02
N TYR A 19 -7.79 5.70 -12.18
CA TYR A 19 -7.91 4.71 -13.24
C TYR A 19 -7.61 5.34 -14.60
N ARG A 20 -6.72 4.71 -15.37
CA ARG A 20 -6.42 5.12 -16.75
C ARG A 20 -6.28 3.90 -17.65
N ASN A 21 -6.95 3.94 -18.80
CA ASN A 21 -6.92 2.82 -19.75
C ASN A 21 -5.73 2.86 -20.73
N LYS A 22 -4.91 3.91 -20.65
CA LYS A 22 -3.68 4.07 -21.43
C LYS A 22 -2.48 4.22 -20.52
N VAL A 23 -1.31 3.82 -20.99
CA VAL A 23 -0.06 4.04 -20.27
C VAL A 23 0.15 5.55 -20.06
N TYR A 24 0.52 5.91 -18.85
CA TYR A 24 0.86 7.28 -18.46
C TYR A 24 2.10 7.28 -17.56
N LEU A 25 2.70 8.45 -17.38
CA LEU A 25 3.80 8.61 -16.43
C LEU A 25 3.23 9.08 -15.08
N ASP A 26 3.61 8.38 -13.99
CA ASP A 26 3.23 8.79 -12.65
C ASP A 26 4.07 9.98 -12.17
N THR A 27 3.87 10.40 -10.92
CA THR A 27 4.58 11.55 -10.33
C THR A 27 6.10 11.33 -10.24
N LEU A 28 6.55 10.08 -10.32
CA LEU A 28 7.97 9.70 -10.31
C LEU A 28 8.50 9.36 -11.71
N ASN A 29 7.76 9.72 -12.77
CA ASN A 29 8.08 9.44 -14.16
C ASN A 29 8.16 7.95 -14.51
N LYS A 30 7.40 7.11 -13.82
CA LYS A 30 7.31 5.68 -14.11
C LYS A 30 6.09 5.40 -14.98
N ARG A 31 6.27 4.56 -16.01
CA ARG A 31 5.17 4.12 -16.87
C ARG A 31 4.19 3.28 -16.05
N THR A 32 2.93 3.69 -16.05
CA THR A 32 1.86 3.15 -15.20
C THR A 32 0.60 3.01 -16.04
N VAL A 33 -0.28 2.10 -15.68
CA VAL A 33 -1.55 1.87 -16.39
C VAL A 33 -2.61 1.32 -15.41
N GLY A 34 -3.87 1.43 -15.79
CA GLY A 34 -4.97 0.91 -14.98
C GLY A 34 -5.08 1.63 -13.65
N VAL A 35 -5.10 0.87 -12.57
CA VAL A 35 -5.13 1.39 -11.19
C VAL A 35 -3.74 1.22 -10.59
N GLY A 36 -2.84 2.13 -10.92
CA GLY A 36 -1.50 2.17 -10.34
C GLY A 36 -0.57 1.01 -10.71
N HIS A 37 -0.83 0.28 -11.79
CA HIS A 37 0.02 -0.84 -12.18
C HIS A 37 1.26 -0.34 -12.91
N LEU A 38 2.46 -0.67 -12.40
CA LEU A 38 3.71 -0.39 -13.08
C LEU A 38 3.86 -1.27 -14.32
N CYS A 39 4.21 -0.66 -15.45
CA CYS A 39 4.36 -1.36 -16.73
C CYS A 39 5.70 -2.10 -16.78
N VAL A 40 5.82 -3.18 -15.99
CA VAL A 40 7.03 -4.01 -15.94
C VAL A 40 7.07 -5.06 -17.03
N GLU A 41 5.91 -5.43 -17.58
CA GLU A 41 5.81 -6.34 -18.71
C GLU A 41 6.22 -5.64 -20.02
N ASP A 42 6.65 -6.38 -21.00
CA ASP A 42 7.15 -5.84 -22.27
C ASP A 42 6.06 -5.58 -23.32
N PHE A 43 4.81 -5.99 -23.06
CA PHE A 43 3.72 -5.86 -24.03
C PHE A 43 2.98 -4.52 -23.99
N TRP A 44 3.29 -3.62 -23.04
CA TRP A 44 2.61 -2.34 -22.90
C TRP A 44 3.03 -1.37 -23.99
N GLU A 45 2.05 -0.80 -24.70
CA GLU A 45 2.27 0.15 -25.78
C GLU A 45 1.70 1.52 -25.45
N ASP A 46 2.47 2.57 -25.66
CA ASP A 46 2.02 3.95 -25.45
C ASP A 46 0.90 4.28 -26.45
N GLY A 47 -0.15 4.93 -25.96
CA GLY A 47 -1.28 5.35 -26.78
C GLY A 47 -2.33 4.29 -27.06
N LYS A 48 -2.06 3.03 -26.69
CA LYS A 48 -3.03 1.95 -26.85
C LYS A 48 -4.04 1.96 -25.69
N GLU A 49 -5.32 1.79 -26.03
CA GLU A 49 -6.38 1.61 -25.04
C GLU A 49 -6.50 0.15 -24.66
N TYR A 50 -6.52 -0.13 -23.35
CA TYR A 50 -6.70 -1.48 -22.81
C TYR A 50 -8.10 -1.62 -22.22
N GLU A 51 -8.69 -2.81 -22.34
CA GLU A 51 -10.03 -3.06 -21.81
C GLU A 51 -10.06 -3.01 -20.29
N GLU A 52 -11.15 -2.49 -19.73
CA GLU A 52 -11.32 -2.37 -18.29
C GLU A 52 -11.23 -3.71 -17.59
N SER A 53 -11.87 -4.76 -18.15
CA SER A 53 -11.84 -6.11 -17.56
C SER A 53 -10.42 -6.65 -17.43
N PHE A 54 -9.58 -6.42 -18.44
CA PHE A 54 -8.17 -6.81 -18.41
C PHE A 54 -7.41 -6.07 -17.29
N LEU A 55 -7.63 -4.75 -17.19
CA LEU A 55 -6.96 -3.93 -16.18
C LEU A 55 -7.45 -4.22 -14.77
N MET A 56 -8.72 -4.58 -14.61
CA MET A 56 -9.28 -4.98 -13.30
C MET A 56 -8.75 -6.35 -12.86
N ASP A 57 -8.52 -7.28 -13.77
CA ASP A 57 -7.88 -8.56 -13.45
C ASP A 57 -6.45 -8.33 -12.93
N ILE A 58 -5.73 -7.40 -13.54
CA ILE A 58 -4.39 -7.02 -13.08
C ILE A 58 -4.46 -6.39 -11.68
N LEU A 59 -5.44 -5.51 -11.45
CA LEU A 59 -5.64 -4.90 -10.13
C LEU A 59 -5.87 -5.96 -9.05
N GLN A 60 -6.71 -6.97 -9.33
CA GLN A 60 -6.94 -8.06 -8.38
C GLN A 60 -5.65 -8.80 -8.03
N LYS A 61 -4.81 -9.07 -9.03
CA LYS A 61 -3.51 -9.72 -8.80
C LYS A 61 -2.57 -8.84 -7.98
N ASP A 62 -2.52 -7.55 -8.30
CA ASP A 62 -1.68 -6.59 -7.57
C ASP A 62 -2.13 -6.46 -6.12
N LEU A 63 -3.44 -6.39 -5.87
CA LEU A 63 -3.99 -6.34 -4.53
C LEU A 63 -3.71 -7.63 -3.75
N GLN A 64 -3.88 -8.79 -4.38
CA GLN A 64 -3.59 -10.06 -3.71
C GLN A 64 -2.11 -10.17 -3.34
N SER A 65 -1.23 -9.73 -4.22
CA SER A 65 0.21 -9.69 -3.94
C SER A 65 0.52 -8.77 -2.76
N ALA A 66 -0.13 -7.60 -2.69
CA ALA A 66 0.05 -6.68 -1.57
C ALA A 66 -0.51 -7.25 -0.26
N ILE A 67 -1.66 -7.92 -0.31
CA ILE A 67 -2.25 -8.59 0.85
C ILE A 67 -1.31 -9.67 1.38
N ASP A 68 -0.79 -10.52 0.50
CA ASP A 68 0.12 -11.59 0.88
C ASP A 68 1.42 -11.03 1.47
N GLY A 69 1.94 -9.95 0.88
CA GLY A 69 3.10 -9.24 1.40
C GLY A 69 2.87 -8.68 2.79
N ALA A 70 1.70 -8.08 3.02
CA ALA A 70 1.33 -7.54 4.32
C ALA A 70 1.22 -8.64 5.38
N GLU A 71 0.56 -9.76 5.05
CA GLU A 71 0.43 -10.90 5.97
C GLU A 71 1.82 -11.42 6.37
N ASP A 72 2.73 -11.53 5.42
CA ASP A 72 4.09 -11.98 5.71
C ASP A 72 4.83 -10.99 6.62
N LEU A 73 4.79 -9.69 6.32
CA LEU A 73 5.47 -8.70 7.15
C LEU A 73 4.86 -8.58 8.55
N ILE A 74 3.55 -8.72 8.68
CA ILE A 74 2.86 -8.68 9.97
C ILE A 74 3.24 -9.87 10.82
N ASN A 75 3.29 -11.06 10.24
CA ASN A 75 3.61 -12.30 10.95
C ASN A 75 5.10 -12.45 11.23
N ASN A 76 5.95 -11.86 10.38
CA ASN A 76 7.41 -11.93 10.46
C ASN A 76 8.00 -10.52 10.45
N CYS A 77 7.62 -9.71 11.44
CA CYS A 77 8.07 -8.32 11.50
C CYS A 77 9.59 -8.20 11.37
N PRO A 78 10.09 -7.23 10.60
CA PRO A 78 11.52 -6.98 10.49
C PRO A 78 12.21 -6.72 11.84
N SER A 79 11.44 -6.30 12.84
CA SER A 79 11.94 -6.03 14.20
C SER A 79 11.84 -7.24 15.13
N GLY A 80 11.39 -8.41 14.65
CA GLY A 80 11.46 -9.69 15.36
C GLY A 80 10.11 -10.38 15.59
N ASN A 81 9.24 -9.82 16.43
CA ASN A 81 7.99 -10.48 16.82
C ASN A 81 6.83 -10.12 15.92
N LYS A 82 5.80 -10.97 15.94
CA LYS A 82 4.55 -10.71 15.22
C LYS A 82 3.88 -9.42 15.72
N ALA A 83 3.32 -8.64 14.81
CA ALA A 83 2.51 -7.49 15.13
C ALA A 83 1.02 -7.90 15.21
N ASN A 84 0.34 -7.55 16.31
CA ASN A 84 -1.09 -7.82 16.51
C ASN A 84 -1.87 -6.54 16.23
N ILE A 85 -1.99 -6.19 14.95
CA ILE A 85 -2.62 -4.93 14.51
C ILE A 85 -4.07 -5.14 14.10
N SER A 86 -4.85 -4.06 14.18
CA SER A 86 -6.26 -4.04 13.76
C SER A 86 -6.40 -4.19 12.25
N ASP A 87 -7.61 -4.51 11.78
CA ASP A 87 -7.91 -4.57 10.34
C ASP A 87 -7.69 -3.22 9.67
N ASP A 88 -8.02 -2.12 10.33
CA ASP A 88 -7.79 -0.78 9.78
C ASP A 88 -6.30 -0.50 9.59
N ALA A 89 -5.46 -0.88 10.54
CA ALA A 89 -4.01 -0.76 10.40
C ALA A 89 -3.48 -1.68 9.31
N LYS A 90 -4.02 -2.89 9.18
CA LYS A 90 -3.65 -3.83 8.12
C LYS A 90 -3.92 -3.24 6.74
N ILE A 91 -5.06 -2.58 6.54
CA ILE A 91 -5.39 -1.90 5.28
C ILE A 91 -4.31 -0.88 4.92
N ILE A 92 -3.87 -0.09 5.89
CA ILE A 92 -2.82 0.91 5.66
C ILE A 92 -1.51 0.24 5.21
N ILE A 93 -1.11 -0.83 5.85
CA ILE A 93 0.09 -1.59 5.47
C ILE A 93 -0.04 -2.15 4.05
N ILE A 94 -1.20 -2.70 3.69
CA ILE A 94 -1.45 -3.22 2.35
C ILE A 94 -1.32 -2.09 1.31
N GLU A 95 -1.89 -0.93 1.56
CA GLU A 95 -1.80 0.21 0.64
C GLU A 95 -0.37 0.73 0.51
N MET A 96 0.40 0.74 1.61
CA MET A 96 1.83 1.08 1.54
C MET A 96 2.58 0.10 0.65
N ILE A 97 2.32 -1.19 0.78
CA ILE A 97 2.94 -2.22 -0.06
C ILE A 97 2.52 -2.07 -1.52
N PHE A 98 1.25 -1.77 -1.77
CA PHE A 98 0.75 -1.53 -3.12
C PHE A 98 1.54 -0.40 -3.79
N GLN A 99 1.86 0.66 -3.05
CA GLN A 99 2.58 1.83 -3.56
C GLN A 99 4.11 1.62 -3.60
N LEU A 100 4.68 1.02 -2.56
CA LEU A 100 6.14 0.98 -2.33
C LEU A 100 6.77 -0.39 -2.57
N GLY A 101 5.97 -1.43 -2.65
CA GLY A 101 6.44 -2.81 -2.65
C GLY A 101 6.73 -3.33 -1.24
N LYS A 102 6.72 -4.65 -1.10
CA LYS A 102 6.95 -5.34 0.17
C LYS A 102 8.31 -4.99 0.78
N THR A 103 9.37 -5.01 -0.04
CA THR A 103 10.73 -4.70 0.41
C THR A 103 10.82 -3.28 0.92
N GLY A 104 10.19 -2.32 0.22
CA GLY A 104 10.17 -0.92 0.64
C GLY A 104 9.54 -0.74 2.01
N VAL A 105 8.39 -1.37 2.23
CA VAL A 105 7.68 -1.27 3.52
C VAL A 105 8.42 -2.00 4.63
N SER A 106 9.13 -3.09 4.32
CA SER A 106 9.95 -3.81 5.32
C SER A 106 11.05 -2.94 5.92
N LYS A 107 11.47 -1.90 5.22
CA LYS A 107 12.53 -0.99 5.67
C LYS A 107 12.06 0.06 6.69
N PHE A 108 10.77 0.17 6.94
CA PHE A 108 10.22 1.08 7.95
C PHE A 108 10.40 0.47 9.35
N ARG A 109 11.64 0.28 9.76
CA ARG A 109 11.98 -0.47 10.99
C ARG A 109 11.37 0.10 12.25
N ASN A 110 11.38 1.41 12.42
CA ASN A 110 10.84 2.05 13.62
C ASN A 110 9.31 2.01 13.63
N MET A 111 8.67 2.08 12.46
CA MET A 111 7.23 1.83 12.35
C MET A 111 6.89 0.42 12.83
N TRP A 112 7.63 -0.59 12.37
CA TRP A 112 7.39 -1.98 12.76
C TRP A 112 7.65 -2.21 14.25
N LYS A 113 8.66 -1.58 14.83
CA LYS A 113 8.89 -1.63 16.28
C LYS A 113 7.69 -1.11 17.07
N ALA A 114 7.09 -0.01 16.60
CA ALA A 114 5.90 0.54 17.25
C ALA A 114 4.69 -0.39 17.09
N LEU A 115 4.50 -0.97 15.92
CA LEU A 115 3.38 -1.88 15.63
C LEU A 115 3.47 -3.22 16.35
N GLN A 116 4.67 -3.68 16.67
CA GLN A 116 4.83 -4.95 17.37
C GLN A 116 4.72 -4.84 18.89
N GLN A 117 4.59 -3.64 19.44
CA GLN A 117 4.32 -3.46 20.85
C GLN A 117 2.97 -4.06 21.22
N ASP A 118 2.78 -4.42 22.47
CA ASP A 118 1.53 -4.98 22.99
C ASP A 118 0.99 -4.11 24.12
N PRO A 119 -0.03 -3.27 23.87
CA PRO A 119 -0.74 -3.05 22.59
C PRO A 119 0.10 -2.26 21.57
N PRO A 120 -0.22 -2.36 20.27
CA PRO A 120 0.50 -1.58 19.25
C PRO A 120 0.46 -0.08 19.51
N ASN A 121 1.58 0.59 19.29
CA ASN A 121 1.67 2.05 19.42
C ASN A 121 1.43 2.70 18.05
N TYR A 122 0.16 2.90 17.72
CA TYR A 122 -0.23 3.44 16.41
C TYR A 122 0.19 4.91 16.22
N GLU A 123 0.19 5.69 17.29
CA GLU A 123 0.65 7.08 17.23
C GLU A 123 2.13 7.16 16.87
N GLU A 124 2.97 6.39 17.53
CA GLU A 124 4.40 6.33 17.20
C GLU A 124 4.62 5.77 15.79
N ALA A 125 3.87 4.76 15.39
CA ALA A 125 3.94 4.22 14.04
C ALA A 125 3.66 5.32 13.00
N SER A 126 2.65 6.16 13.23
CA SER A 126 2.31 7.26 12.33
C SER A 126 3.44 8.29 12.22
N ILE A 127 4.10 8.62 13.33
CA ILE A 127 5.25 9.52 13.35
C ILE A 127 6.38 8.94 12.51
N GLN A 128 6.68 7.67 12.67
CA GLN A 128 7.75 7.00 11.94
C GLN A 128 7.44 6.84 10.44
N MET A 129 6.17 6.72 10.08
CA MET A 129 5.75 6.73 8.67
C MET A 129 6.13 8.04 8.00
N LEU A 130 5.99 9.15 8.69
CA LEU A 130 6.29 10.49 8.14
C LEU A 130 7.80 10.80 8.11
N ASP A 131 8.59 10.08 8.88
CA ASP A 131 10.05 10.19 8.86
C ASP A 131 10.64 9.24 7.81
N SER A 132 10.35 9.53 6.55
CA SER A 132 10.71 8.65 5.43
C SER A 132 10.87 9.41 4.13
N ARG A 133 11.61 8.81 3.19
CA ARG A 133 11.71 9.33 1.82
C ARG A 133 10.33 9.36 1.13
N TRP A 134 9.53 8.33 1.36
CA TRP A 134 8.17 8.25 0.85
C TRP A 134 7.34 9.48 1.23
N ALA A 135 7.39 9.90 2.51
CA ALA A 135 6.68 11.09 2.97
C ALA A 135 7.16 12.37 2.27
N LYS A 136 8.44 12.43 1.90
CA LYS A 136 9.00 13.57 1.15
C LYS A 136 8.57 13.55 -0.32
N GLN A 137 8.48 12.37 -0.93
CA GLN A 137 8.10 12.21 -2.33
C GLN A 137 6.60 12.36 -2.57
N THR A 138 5.76 11.83 -1.66
CA THR A 138 4.30 11.88 -1.75
C THR A 138 3.72 12.37 -0.43
N PRO A 139 3.91 13.65 -0.08
CA PRO A 139 3.57 14.16 1.26
C PRO A 139 2.09 14.09 1.59
N ASN A 140 1.20 14.39 0.64
CA ASN A 140 -0.23 14.36 0.89
C ASN A 140 -0.74 12.95 1.17
N ARG A 141 -0.27 12.00 0.37
CA ARG A 141 -0.62 10.60 0.52
C ARG A 141 -0.10 10.03 1.85
N ALA A 142 1.15 10.33 2.17
CA ALA A 142 1.78 9.88 3.41
C ALA A 142 1.09 10.47 4.64
N LYS A 143 0.76 11.74 4.62
CA LYS A 143 0.05 12.40 5.73
C LYS A 143 -1.33 11.81 5.95
N GLU A 144 -2.08 11.54 4.89
CA GLU A 144 -3.40 10.90 5.00
C GLU A 144 -3.28 9.51 5.62
N MET A 145 -2.36 8.69 5.12
CA MET A 145 -2.16 7.33 5.64
C MET A 145 -1.65 7.33 7.09
N ALA A 146 -0.73 8.23 7.43
CA ALA A 146 -0.23 8.37 8.79
C ALA A 146 -1.33 8.84 9.75
N SER A 147 -2.20 9.76 9.31
CA SER A 147 -3.35 10.20 10.10
C SER A 147 -4.29 9.03 10.41
N HIS A 148 -4.59 8.20 9.42
CA HIS A 148 -5.42 7.01 9.62
C HIS A 148 -4.74 6.01 10.56
N MET A 149 -3.42 5.85 10.47
CA MET A 149 -2.68 4.97 11.39
C MET A 149 -2.79 5.46 12.84
N ALA A 150 -2.64 6.75 13.06
CA ALA A 150 -2.74 7.34 14.40
C ALA A 150 -4.14 7.17 15.02
N GLU A 151 -5.18 7.07 14.19
CA GLU A 151 -6.56 6.89 14.62
C GLU A 151 -6.93 5.43 14.88
N CYS A 152 -6.05 4.47 14.58
CA CYS A 152 -6.33 3.06 14.82
C CYS A 152 -6.51 2.80 16.32
N VAL A 153 -7.44 1.90 16.65
CA VAL A 153 -7.81 1.58 18.02
C VAL A 153 -7.19 0.24 18.41
N VAL A 154 -6.70 0.23 19.62
CA VAL A 154 -6.10 -0.96 20.23
C VAL A 154 -7.16 -2.01 20.55
#